data_584d2422af0a2ec959b8bdd1bdf5b81a
#
_entry.id   584d2422af0a2ec959b8bdd1bdf5b81a
#
_cell.length_a   1.000
_cell.length_b   1.000
_cell.length_c   1.000
_cell.angle_alpha   90.00
_cell.angle_beta   90.00
_cell.angle_gamma   90.00
#
_symmetry.space_group_name_H-M   'P 1'
#
loop_
_entity.id
_entity.type
_entity.pdbx_description
1 polymer ?
#
loop_
_entity_poly.entity_id
_entity_poly.type
_entity_poly.pdbx_seq_one_letter_code
_entity_poly.pdbx_strand_id
1 'polypeptide(L)'
;MSGKTCVLGSFAAILLGVLACASPLRAQTLDSIAERQRAVESGLLPEVIVASDPDPGYGIYEGMRRDSVPGLSVAVINGGAVEWAMGYGAKRSGSSDSVVVSTLFQGASLSKPIAATAALQLVDDGRLTLDDNVNRWLRSWRVPENEYTARRPVTLRGLLSHTAGLTVHGFSGYSTGTDLPSPVDILEGRGKTDPVRLDTIPGTAFRYSGGGYMVAQVLMQDVTGDRFAPMMEREVFDPLGMYRSTYEQPLSEHLEQVAAHAHRDDGTPLKNRWEIEPALAAAGLWTTPTDIARFALGIRDAYKGTPGALLQQSTAREMLSEQKENWGLGPEVYGKGDSLRFSHRGSITGYRAFFVLYPETGDGVAVMTNSEAAGGLMFDVARAVATVYDWPTFQSETRTVVEVPAETLADYVGDYQLPSGAEITVTRDEDQLFVDVPGEDTVPLLAESKAVFFPKGEKARLAFKRDSTGRVTHFILRQENSKTKAVRQVP
;
A
#
# COMPACT_ATOMS: atom_id res chain seq x y z
N MET A 1 -29.90 -35.27 84.14
CA MET A 1 -28.93 -34.31 84.70
C MET A 1 -28.37 -33.56 83.54
N SER A 2 -28.89 -32.46 83.38
CA SER A 2 -28.37 -31.09 83.61
C SER A 2 -27.23 -30.67 82.68
N GLY A 3 -27.45 -29.59 82.00
CA GLY A 3 -26.44 -28.71 81.44
C GLY A 3 -26.94 -27.86 80.30
N LYS A 4 -27.70 -26.80 80.63
CA LYS A 4 -27.99 -25.68 79.71
C LYS A 4 -26.76 -24.82 79.57
N THR A 5 -26.43 -24.39 78.34
CA THR A 5 -25.68 -23.15 78.19
C THR A 5 -26.14 -22.42 76.91
N CYS A 6 -26.54 -21.19 77.13
CA CYS A 6 -26.97 -20.21 76.17
C CYS A 6 -25.75 -19.58 75.48
N VAL A 7 -25.77 -19.35 74.17
CA VAL A 7 -24.79 -18.46 73.51
C VAL A 7 -25.53 -17.58 72.53
N LEU A 8 -25.28 -16.29 72.68
CA LEU A 8 -25.79 -15.16 71.94
C LEU A 8 -25.41 -15.22 70.45
N GLY A 9 -26.35 -14.77 69.65
CA GLY A 9 -26.18 -14.55 68.22
C GLY A 9 -25.36 -13.29 67.91
N SER A 10 -24.54 -13.40 66.87
CA SER A 10 -24.01 -12.25 66.17
C SER A 10 -24.45 -12.34 64.67
N PHE A 11 -25.28 -11.39 64.29
CA PHE A 11 -25.62 -11.19 62.90
C PHE A 11 -24.43 -10.59 62.13
N ALA A 12 -23.78 -11.34 61.25
CA ALA A 12 -22.86 -10.84 60.23
C ALA A 12 -23.64 -10.68 58.94
N ALA A 13 -23.85 -9.44 58.51
CA ALA A 13 -24.40 -9.11 57.21
C ALA A 13 -23.34 -9.41 56.14
N ILE A 14 -23.60 -10.42 55.31
CA ILE A 14 -22.80 -10.70 54.10
C ILE A 14 -23.30 -9.78 52.99
N LEU A 15 -22.50 -8.75 52.64
CA LEU A 15 -22.66 -7.97 51.42
C LEU A 15 -22.18 -8.90 50.26
N LEU A 16 -23.12 -9.45 49.50
CA LEU A 16 -22.80 -10.04 48.20
C LEU A 16 -22.53 -8.92 47.20
N GLY A 17 -21.24 -8.66 46.98
CA GLY A 17 -20.79 -7.88 45.82
C GLY A 17 -20.96 -8.72 44.54
N VAL A 18 -21.94 -8.27 43.73
CA VAL A 18 -22.05 -8.82 42.37
C VAL A 18 -20.88 -8.24 41.57
N LEU A 19 -19.77 -9.00 41.46
CA LEU A 19 -18.79 -8.79 40.42
C LEU A 19 -19.45 -9.20 39.09
N ALA A 20 -19.85 -8.21 38.32
CA ALA A 20 -20.15 -8.42 36.91
C ALA A 20 -18.83 -8.78 36.21
N CYS A 21 -18.56 -10.07 36.05
CA CYS A 21 -17.57 -10.55 35.12
C CYS A 21 -18.02 -10.13 33.72
N ALA A 22 -17.43 -9.05 33.20
CA ALA A 22 -17.44 -8.81 31.77
C ALA A 22 -16.69 -9.97 31.14
N SER A 23 -17.44 -10.95 30.62
CA SER A 23 -16.88 -12.01 29.80
C SER A 23 -16.24 -11.33 28.59
N PRO A 24 -14.96 -11.62 28.25
CA PRO A 24 -14.42 -11.17 26.98
C PRO A 24 -15.34 -11.74 25.90
N LEU A 25 -15.76 -10.89 24.94
CA LEU A 25 -16.42 -11.35 23.72
C LEU A 25 -15.51 -12.45 23.15
N ARG A 26 -15.95 -13.69 23.26
CA ARG A 26 -15.32 -14.81 22.60
C ARG A 26 -15.45 -14.51 21.10
N ALA A 27 -14.35 -14.27 20.41
CA ALA A 27 -14.33 -14.26 18.98
C ALA A 27 -15.10 -15.51 18.51
N GLN A 28 -16.23 -15.33 17.83
CA GLN A 28 -16.91 -16.45 17.19
C GLN A 28 -15.93 -17.00 16.16
N THR A 29 -15.54 -18.25 16.29
CA THR A 29 -14.75 -18.94 15.27
C THR A 29 -15.62 -18.98 14.01
N LEU A 30 -15.24 -18.22 12.99
CA LEU A 30 -15.88 -18.23 11.69
C LEU A 30 -15.44 -19.53 10.99
N ASP A 31 -16.31 -20.53 11.03
CA ASP A 31 -15.94 -21.91 10.67
C ASP A 31 -15.92 -22.16 9.15
N SER A 32 -16.52 -21.27 8.34
CA SER A 32 -16.54 -21.41 6.89
C SER A 32 -15.91 -20.23 6.15
N ILE A 33 -15.40 -20.51 4.95
CA ILE A 33 -14.87 -19.47 4.05
C ILE A 33 -15.95 -18.42 3.77
N ALA A 34 -17.19 -18.82 3.55
CA ALA A 34 -18.30 -17.90 3.29
C ALA A 34 -18.63 -16.99 4.49
N GLU A 35 -18.42 -17.44 5.72
CA GLU A 35 -18.58 -16.60 6.92
C GLU A 35 -17.45 -15.60 7.04
N ARG A 36 -16.19 -16.01 6.83
CA ARG A 36 -15.03 -15.11 6.81
C ARG A 36 -15.14 -14.06 5.72
N GLN A 37 -15.55 -14.47 4.50
CA GLN A 37 -15.78 -13.53 3.40
C GLN A 37 -16.85 -12.49 3.76
N ARG A 38 -18.01 -12.90 4.29
CA ARG A 38 -19.06 -11.97 4.72
C ARG A 38 -18.60 -11.04 5.84
N ALA A 39 -17.82 -11.56 6.79
CA ALA A 39 -17.25 -10.74 7.86
C ALA A 39 -16.32 -9.65 7.33
N VAL A 40 -15.47 -9.96 6.33
CA VAL A 40 -14.66 -8.96 5.64
C VAL A 40 -15.54 -7.96 4.88
N GLU A 41 -16.52 -8.44 4.10
CA GLU A 41 -17.41 -7.60 3.28
C GLU A 41 -18.25 -6.60 4.08
N SER A 42 -18.61 -6.93 5.33
CA SER A 42 -19.45 -6.11 6.21
C SER A 42 -18.66 -5.35 7.29
N GLY A 43 -17.37 -5.64 7.45
CA GLY A 43 -16.57 -5.17 8.57
C GLY A 43 -15.30 -4.42 8.14
N LEU A 44 -15.37 -3.59 7.10
CA LEU A 44 -14.25 -2.72 6.74
C LEU A 44 -13.96 -1.73 7.88
N LEU A 45 -12.69 -1.55 8.21
CA LEU A 45 -12.27 -0.75 9.35
C LEU A 45 -11.34 0.39 8.90
N PRO A 46 -11.57 1.63 9.37
CA PRO A 46 -10.62 2.72 9.19
C PRO A 46 -9.32 2.45 9.97
N GLU A 47 -8.29 3.21 9.69
CA GLU A 47 -6.99 3.06 10.34
C GLU A 47 -7.04 3.33 11.85
N VAL A 48 -7.91 4.26 12.27
CA VAL A 48 -8.16 4.61 13.67
C VAL A 48 -9.66 4.51 13.95
N ILE A 49 -10.00 3.79 15.01
CA ILE A 49 -11.36 3.68 15.54
C ILE A 49 -11.45 4.38 16.90
N VAL A 50 -12.61 4.93 17.20
CA VAL A 50 -12.89 5.58 18.50
C VAL A 50 -13.46 4.56 19.47
N ALA A 51 -12.90 4.46 20.67
CA ALA A 51 -13.29 3.45 21.67
C ALA A 51 -14.79 3.51 22.07
N SER A 52 -15.40 4.67 21.95
CA SER A 52 -16.84 4.89 22.24
C SER A 52 -17.74 4.61 21.03
N ASP A 53 -17.19 4.35 19.85
CA ASP A 53 -17.97 3.99 18.68
C ASP A 53 -18.36 2.51 18.78
N PRO A 54 -19.64 2.18 18.90
CA PRO A 54 -20.08 0.79 19.10
C PRO A 54 -19.99 -0.04 17.82
N ASP A 55 -19.97 0.60 16.65
CA ASP A 55 -19.89 -0.05 15.35
C ASP A 55 -19.02 0.77 14.39
N PRO A 56 -17.66 0.70 14.55
CA PRO A 56 -16.75 1.48 13.75
C PRO A 56 -16.57 0.94 12.32
N GLY A 57 -17.15 -0.23 12.02
CA GLY A 57 -17.05 -0.90 10.74
C GLY A 57 -18.12 -0.42 9.76
N TYR A 58 -17.88 -0.69 8.47
CA TYR A 58 -18.82 -0.39 7.39
C TYR A 58 -18.73 -1.45 6.27
N GLY A 59 -19.76 -1.53 5.45
CA GLY A 59 -19.79 -2.49 4.36
C GLY A 59 -18.97 -2.06 3.14
N ILE A 60 -18.47 -3.04 2.37
CA ILE A 60 -17.63 -2.79 1.18
C ILE A 60 -18.31 -1.88 0.15
N TYR A 61 -19.62 -2.07 -0.11
CA TYR A 61 -20.39 -1.21 -1.02
C TYR A 61 -20.62 0.21 -0.47
N GLU A 62 -20.65 0.36 0.85
CA GLU A 62 -20.70 1.66 1.50
C GLU A 62 -19.39 2.41 1.28
N GLY A 63 -18.25 1.77 1.54
CA GLY A 63 -16.92 2.32 1.26
C GLY A 63 -16.74 2.69 -0.20
N MET A 64 -17.14 1.82 -1.12
CA MET A 64 -17.11 2.11 -2.56
C MET A 64 -17.91 3.36 -2.94
N ARG A 65 -19.11 3.54 -2.35
CA ARG A 65 -19.92 4.75 -2.60
C ARG A 65 -19.30 6.00 -2.00
N ARG A 66 -18.83 5.91 -0.73
CA ARG A 66 -18.18 7.02 -0.01
C ARG A 66 -17.00 7.55 -0.79
N ASP A 67 -16.15 6.64 -1.31
CA ASP A 67 -14.90 6.98 -1.98
C ASP A 67 -15.04 7.04 -3.52
N SER A 68 -16.26 7.08 -4.05
CA SER A 68 -16.52 7.12 -5.51
C SER A 68 -15.75 6.04 -6.30
N VAL A 69 -15.69 4.82 -5.78
CA VAL A 69 -15.00 3.67 -6.39
C VAL A 69 -16.02 2.81 -7.15
N PRO A 70 -16.03 2.81 -8.50
CA PRO A 70 -17.01 2.05 -9.27
C PRO A 70 -16.81 0.55 -9.21
N GLY A 71 -15.55 0.09 -9.15
CA GLY A 71 -15.19 -1.32 -9.19
C GLY A 71 -13.98 -1.66 -8.33
N LEU A 72 -14.07 -2.80 -7.68
CA LEU A 72 -13.03 -3.34 -6.79
C LEU A 72 -12.96 -4.86 -6.92
N SER A 73 -11.78 -5.43 -6.83
CA SER A 73 -11.56 -6.88 -6.79
C SER A 73 -10.56 -7.22 -5.70
N VAL A 74 -10.81 -8.32 -4.99
CA VAL A 74 -10.03 -8.80 -3.84
C VAL A 74 -9.67 -10.26 -4.03
N ALA A 75 -8.46 -10.66 -3.63
CA ALA A 75 -8.07 -12.05 -3.42
C ALA A 75 -7.43 -12.18 -2.03
N VAL A 76 -7.95 -13.06 -1.20
CA VAL A 76 -7.45 -13.33 0.14
C VAL A 76 -6.65 -14.63 0.14
N ILE A 77 -5.50 -14.59 0.78
CA ILE A 77 -4.57 -15.69 0.95
C ILE A 77 -4.58 -16.10 2.42
N ASN A 78 -4.76 -17.38 2.69
CA ASN A 78 -4.74 -17.93 4.05
C ASN A 78 -3.94 -19.23 4.07
N GLY A 79 -2.99 -19.34 5.02
CA GLY A 79 -2.17 -20.55 5.20
C GLY A 79 -1.39 -20.99 3.95
N GLY A 80 -1.06 -20.09 3.04
CA GLY A 80 -0.28 -20.37 1.84
C GLY A 80 -1.10 -20.78 0.62
N ALA A 81 -2.40 -20.51 0.60
CA ALA A 81 -3.26 -20.73 -0.56
C ALA A 81 -4.24 -19.55 -0.76
N VAL A 82 -4.65 -19.31 -2.01
CA VAL A 82 -5.77 -18.39 -2.28
C VAL A 82 -7.03 -19.03 -1.73
N GLU A 83 -7.59 -18.45 -0.67
CA GLU A 83 -8.78 -19.01 -0.02
C GLU A 83 -10.07 -18.61 -0.74
N TRP A 84 -10.17 -17.32 -1.10
CA TRP A 84 -11.28 -16.81 -1.91
C TRP A 84 -10.85 -15.56 -2.70
N ALA A 85 -11.61 -15.29 -3.77
CA ALA A 85 -11.49 -14.06 -4.53
C ALA A 85 -12.88 -13.60 -4.97
N MET A 86 -13.10 -12.27 -5.04
CA MET A 86 -14.39 -11.69 -5.40
C MET A 86 -14.20 -10.33 -6.09
N GLY A 87 -15.11 -10.05 -7.05
CA GLY A 87 -15.23 -8.74 -7.68
C GLY A 87 -16.50 -8.02 -7.22
N TYR A 88 -16.44 -6.70 -7.07
CA TYR A 88 -17.53 -5.85 -6.59
C TYR A 88 -17.72 -4.66 -7.52
N GLY A 89 -18.98 -4.25 -7.71
CA GLY A 89 -19.33 -3.09 -8.52
C GLY A 89 -19.16 -3.30 -10.03
N ALA A 90 -18.82 -2.27 -10.77
CA ALA A 90 -18.85 -2.24 -12.23
C ALA A 90 -17.48 -1.95 -12.84
N LYS A 91 -17.21 -2.54 -14.02
CA LYS A 91 -16.01 -2.22 -14.81
C LYS A 91 -16.00 -0.76 -15.30
N ARG A 92 -17.19 -0.16 -15.44
CA ARG A 92 -17.36 1.26 -15.78
C ARG A 92 -18.54 1.83 -15.00
N SER A 93 -18.37 3.01 -14.43
CA SER A 93 -19.44 3.76 -13.77
C SER A 93 -20.68 3.89 -14.68
N GLY A 94 -21.86 3.59 -14.13
CA GLY A 94 -23.13 3.60 -14.86
C GLY A 94 -23.34 2.43 -15.83
N SER A 95 -22.45 1.44 -15.87
CA SER A 95 -22.60 0.23 -16.67
C SER A 95 -23.18 -0.93 -15.84
N SER A 96 -23.87 -1.87 -16.49
CA SER A 96 -24.25 -3.16 -15.93
C SER A 96 -23.15 -4.22 -16.02
N ASP A 97 -22.00 -3.90 -16.64
CA ASP A 97 -20.87 -4.82 -16.79
C ASP A 97 -20.09 -4.91 -15.49
N SER A 98 -20.31 -5.99 -14.75
CA SER A 98 -19.78 -6.16 -13.40
C SER A 98 -18.29 -6.49 -13.38
N VAL A 99 -17.61 -6.04 -12.35
CA VAL A 99 -16.28 -6.55 -11.99
C VAL A 99 -16.43 -8.00 -11.50
N VAL A 100 -15.62 -8.87 -12.05
CA VAL A 100 -15.52 -10.29 -11.67
C VAL A 100 -14.05 -10.64 -11.38
N VAL A 101 -13.80 -11.81 -10.81
CA VAL A 101 -12.44 -12.26 -10.41
C VAL A 101 -11.42 -12.28 -11.55
N SER A 102 -11.90 -12.38 -12.81
CA SER A 102 -11.07 -12.35 -14.01
C SER A 102 -10.96 -10.98 -14.70
N THR A 103 -11.55 -9.94 -14.11
CA THR A 103 -11.44 -8.56 -14.62
C THR A 103 -10.01 -8.07 -14.48
N LEU A 104 -9.45 -7.53 -15.59
CA LEU A 104 -8.12 -6.96 -15.61
C LEU A 104 -8.12 -5.52 -15.11
N PHE A 105 -7.09 -5.19 -14.33
CA PHE A 105 -6.77 -3.84 -13.89
C PHE A 105 -5.31 -3.51 -14.19
N GLN A 106 -4.97 -2.25 -14.36
CA GLN A 106 -3.57 -1.85 -14.36
C GLN A 106 -2.99 -1.99 -12.96
N GLY A 107 -1.91 -2.79 -12.87
CA GLY A 107 -1.19 -3.00 -11.61
C GLY A 107 -0.24 -1.86 -11.25
N ALA A 108 0.00 -0.93 -12.18
CA ALA A 108 0.94 0.16 -11.99
C ALA A 108 2.27 -0.34 -11.39
N SER A 109 2.70 0.23 -10.26
CA SER A 109 3.97 -0.13 -9.62
C SER A 109 4.07 -1.56 -9.07
N LEU A 110 2.97 -2.36 -9.05
CA LEU A 110 3.08 -3.81 -8.82
C LEU A 110 3.93 -4.48 -9.91
N SER A 111 4.14 -3.81 -11.04
CA SER A 111 5.08 -4.22 -12.10
C SER A 111 6.49 -4.46 -11.57
N LYS A 112 6.93 -3.65 -10.58
CA LYS A 112 8.33 -3.62 -10.11
C LYS A 112 8.78 -4.90 -9.43
N PRO A 113 8.11 -5.41 -8.37
CA PRO A 113 8.53 -6.66 -7.74
C PRO A 113 8.46 -7.86 -8.70
N ILE A 114 7.52 -7.85 -9.65
CA ILE A 114 7.40 -8.89 -10.68
C ILE A 114 8.58 -8.82 -11.66
N ALA A 115 8.92 -7.62 -12.16
CA ALA A 115 10.10 -7.41 -13.01
C ALA A 115 11.41 -7.73 -12.27
N ALA A 116 11.48 -7.39 -10.97
CA ALA A 116 12.64 -7.73 -10.13
C ALA A 116 12.84 -9.24 -10.04
N THR A 117 11.77 -10.03 -9.97
CA THR A 117 11.85 -11.49 -9.93
C THR A 117 12.52 -12.04 -11.19
N ALA A 118 12.15 -11.57 -12.38
CA ALA A 118 12.83 -11.98 -13.63
C ALA A 118 14.30 -11.56 -13.65
N ALA A 119 14.64 -10.38 -13.16
CA ALA A 119 16.03 -9.95 -13.04
C ALA A 119 16.83 -10.84 -12.07
N LEU A 120 16.21 -11.27 -10.96
CA LEU A 120 16.82 -12.16 -9.97
C LEU A 120 16.97 -13.59 -10.49
N GLN A 121 16.09 -14.08 -11.37
CA GLN A 121 16.30 -15.35 -12.07
C GLN A 121 17.57 -15.30 -12.93
N LEU A 122 17.82 -14.19 -13.64
CA LEU A 122 19.06 -14.01 -14.41
C LEU A 122 20.30 -13.97 -13.48
N VAL A 123 20.15 -13.58 -12.22
CA VAL A 123 21.22 -13.69 -11.23
C VAL A 123 21.40 -15.14 -10.79
N ASP A 124 20.33 -15.88 -10.53
CA ASP A 124 20.37 -17.31 -10.18
C ASP A 124 21.00 -18.16 -11.29
N ASP A 125 20.78 -17.78 -12.54
CA ASP A 125 21.39 -18.39 -13.74
C ASP A 125 22.85 -17.97 -13.99
N GLY A 126 23.40 -17.05 -13.20
CA GLY A 126 24.75 -16.50 -13.37
C GLY A 126 24.93 -15.60 -14.60
N ARG A 127 23.84 -15.15 -15.22
CA ARG A 127 23.84 -14.25 -16.38
C ARG A 127 23.96 -12.77 -15.99
N LEU A 128 23.55 -12.42 -14.77
CA LEU A 128 23.73 -11.12 -14.15
C LEU A 128 24.35 -11.30 -12.77
N THR A 129 24.86 -10.21 -12.21
CA THR A 129 25.23 -10.11 -10.78
C THR A 129 24.52 -8.93 -10.14
N LEU A 130 24.29 -9.01 -8.84
CA LEU A 130 23.63 -7.92 -8.10
C LEU A 130 24.51 -6.68 -7.98
N ASP A 131 25.84 -6.86 -7.86
CA ASP A 131 26.74 -5.81 -7.35
C ASP A 131 27.74 -5.29 -8.38
N ASP A 132 27.77 -5.86 -9.58
CA ASP A 132 28.61 -5.35 -10.65
C ASP A 132 27.98 -4.12 -11.36
N ASN A 133 28.82 -3.36 -12.06
CA ASN A 133 28.38 -2.24 -12.88
C ASN A 133 27.46 -2.70 -14.02
N VAL A 134 26.22 -2.25 -14.06
CA VAL A 134 25.22 -2.65 -15.07
C VAL A 134 25.65 -2.33 -16.50
N ASN A 135 26.52 -1.32 -16.70
CA ASN A 135 27.09 -0.96 -17.99
C ASN A 135 27.95 -2.08 -18.62
N ARG A 136 28.28 -3.14 -17.87
CA ARG A 136 28.94 -4.34 -18.42
C ARG A 136 28.04 -5.14 -19.36
N TRP A 137 26.73 -5.12 -19.13
CA TRP A 137 25.73 -5.88 -19.88
C TRP A 137 24.82 -5.00 -20.75
N LEU A 138 24.63 -3.70 -20.39
CA LEU A 138 23.86 -2.76 -21.21
C LEU A 138 24.54 -2.55 -22.56
N ARG A 139 23.79 -2.73 -23.66
CA ARG A 139 24.23 -2.64 -25.05
C ARG A 139 23.48 -1.58 -25.85
N SER A 140 22.13 -1.59 -25.75
CA SER A 140 21.26 -0.66 -26.48
C SER A 140 21.22 0.73 -25.88
N TRP A 141 21.58 0.85 -24.61
CA TRP A 141 21.74 2.10 -23.87
C TRP A 141 22.78 1.93 -22.77
N ARG A 142 23.31 3.01 -22.26
CA ARG A 142 24.29 2.99 -21.15
C ARG A 142 23.95 4.06 -20.15
N VAL A 143 24.10 3.73 -18.86
CA VAL A 143 24.06 4.75 -17.81
C VAL A 143 25.17 5.77 -18.09
N PRO A 144 24.84 7.06 -18.27
CA PRO A 144 25.83 8.08 -18.56
C PRO A 144 26.85 8.23 -17.43
N GLU A 145 28.11 8.37 -17.80
CA GLU A 145 29.20 8.62 -16.85
C GLU A 145 29.17 10.07 -16.38
N ASN A 146 29.33 10.27 -15.06
CA ASN A 146 29.43 11.56 -14.41
C ASN A 146 30.22 11.45 -13.11
N GLU A 147 30.30 12.53 -12.34
CA GLU A 147 30.99 12.57 -11.04
C GLU A 147 30.48 11.58 -10.00
N TYR A 148 29.19 11.20 -10.06
CA TYR A 148 28.58 10.23 -9.15
C TYR A 148 28.93 8.80 -9.53
N THR A 149 28.87 8.43 -10.82
CA THR A 149 29.26 7.11 -11.33
C THR A 149 30.75 6.85 -11.19
N ALA A 150 31.60 7.91 -11.25
CA ALA A 150 33.03 7.80 -10.99
C ALA A 150 33.34 7.39 -9.52
N ARG A 151 32.43 7.68 -8.58
CA ARG A 151 32.57 7.30 -7.16
C ARG A 151 32.03 5.91 -6.86
N ARG A 152 30.89 5.53 -7.45
CA ARG A 152 30.28 4.20 -7.35
C ARG A 152 29.50 3.88 -8.63
N PRO A 153 29.62 2.67 -9.17
CA PRO A 153 28.81 2.26 -10.31
C PRO A 153 27.35 2.07 -9.93
N VAL A 154 26.47 2.18 -10.93
CA VAL A 154 25.10 1.71 -10.82
C VAL A 154 25.11 0.18 -10.88
N THR A 155 24.41 -0.47 -9.95
CA THR A 155 24.32 -1.92 -9.82
C THR A 155 22.87 -2.39 -9.93
N LEU A 156 22.64 -3.64 -10.26
CA LEU A 156 21.29 -4.22 -10.29
C LEU A 156 20.63 -4.12 -8.90
N ARG A 157 21.37 -4.40 -7.82
CA ARG A 157 20.91 -4.18 -6.44
C ARG A 157 20.37 -2.76 -6.25
N GLY A 158 21.14 -1.77 -6.68
CA GLY A 158 20.75 -0.36 -6.58
C GLY A 158 19.51 -0.01 -7.40
N LEU A 159 19.35 -0.59 -8.59
CA LEU A 159 18.15 -0.40 -9.42
C LEU A 159 16.89 -0.97 -8.72
N LEU A 160 16.97 -2.22 -8.24
CA LEU A 160 15.83 -2.92 -7.65
C LEU A 160 15.43 -2.39 -6.27
N SER A 161 16.38 -1.83 -5.51
CA SER A 161 16.15 -1.28 -4.16
C SER A 161 15.98 0.24 -4.12
N HIS A 162 15.88 0.90 -5.27
CA HIS A 162 15.76 2.36 -5.37
C HIS A 162 16.94 3.14 -4.72
N THR A 163 18.12 2.55 -4.72
CA THR A 163 19.34 3.19 -4.19
C THR A 163 20.35 3.55 -5.27
N ALA A 164 19.99 3.40 -6.54
CA ALA A 164 20.89 3.69 -7.67
C ALA A 164 21.19 5.18 -7.87
N GLY A 165 20.48 6.08 -7.20
CA GLY A 165 20.66 7.54 -7.38
C GLY A 165 20.11 8.09 -8.69
N LEU A 166 19.16 7.37 -9.31
CA LEU A 166 18.54 7.73 -10.60
C LEU A 166 17.33 8.65 -10.41
N THR A 167 17.17 9.57 -11.37
CA THR A 167 16.00 10.46 -11.48
C THR A 167 14.78 9.72 -12.01
N VAL A 168 13.68 10.45 -12.23
CA VAL A 168 12.39 10.01 -12.76
C VAL A 168 11.68 9.04 -11.81
N HIS A 169 10.83 9.62 -10.96
CA HIS A 169 10.03 8.87 -9.98
C HIS A 169 9.00 7.96 -10.64
N GLY A 170 8.27 8.48 -11.65
CA GLY A 170 7.20 7.79 -12.35
C GLY A 170 7.03 8.31 -13.77
N PHE A 171 6.09 7.74 -14.49
CA PHE A 171 5.83 8.03 -15.88
C PHE A 171 4.37 8.44 -16.08
N SER A 172 4.12 9.28 -17.10
CA SER A 172 2.78 9.61 -17.54
C SER A 172 2.39 8.68 -18.67
N GLY A 173 1.18 8.13 -18.62
CA GLY A 173 0.65 7.27 -19.65
C GLY A 173 0.34 8.01 -20.97
N TYR A 174 0.02 7.26 -21.98
CA TYR A 174 -0.26 7.72 -23.34
C TYR A 174 -1.69 7.40 -23.75
N SER A 175 -2.32 8.30 -24.51
CA SER A 175 -3.63 8.04 -25.08
C SER A 175 -3.57 6.95 -26.15
N THR A 176 -4.64 6.20 -26.30
CA THR A 176 -4.80 5.21 -27.40
C THR A 176 -4.59 5.87 -28.76
N GLY A 177 -3.83 5.21 -29.64
CA GLY A 177 -3.52 5.72 -30.98
C GLY A 177 -2.34 6.70 -31.05
N THR A 178 -1.65 6.94 -29.90
CA THR A 178 -0.40 7.71 -29.88
C THR A 178 0.77 6.76 -30.20
N ASP A 179 1.75 7.23 -30.97
CA ASP A 179 3.02 6.54 -31.16
C ASP A 179 3.75 6.43 -29.81
N LEU A 180 4.04 5.21 -29.39
CA LEU A 180 4.69 4.96 -28.11
C LEU A 180 6.21 5.08 -28.24
N PRO A 181 6.89 5.74 -27.29
CA PRO A 181 8.35 5.76 -27.26
C PRO A 181 8.92 4.37 -27.01
N SER A 182 10.07 4.08 -27.61
CA SER A 182 10.84 2.88 -27.25
C SER A 182 11.40 3.01 -25.82
N PRO A 183 11.82 1.89 -25.19
CA PRO A 183 12.47 1.95 -23.87
C PRO A 183 13.68 2.89 -23.82
N VAL A 184 14.47 2.94 -24.91
CA VAL A 184 15.61 3.86 -25.01
C VAL A 184 15.17 5.31 -25.15
N ASP A 185 14.07 5.57 -25.90
CA ASP A 185 13.49 6.93 -25.99
C ASP A 185 13.03 7.43 -24.62
N ILE A 186 12.41 6.56 -23.80
CA ILE A 186 12.01 6.90 -22.43
C ILE A 186 13.24 7.26 -21.59
N LEU A 187 14.30 6.44 -21.63
CA LEU A 187 15.54 6.70 -20.87
C LEU A 187 16.25 8.01 -21.30
N GLU A 188 16.14 8.38 -22.59
CA GLU A 188 16.70 9.61 -23.14
C GLU A 188 15.80 10.85 -23.01
N GLY A 189 14.60 10.70 -22.42
CA GLY A 189 13.66 11.81 -22.26
C GLY A 189 12.99 12.24 -23.57
N ARG A 190 12.94 11.36 -24.56
CA ARG A 190 12.20 11.59 -25.82
C ARG A 190 10.70 11.22 -25.72
N GLY A 191 10.21 11.02 -24.50
CA GLY A 191 8.82 10.80 -24.18
C GLY A 191 8.20 11.97 -23.42
N LYS A 192 7.31 11.66 -22.48
CA LYS A 192 6.62 12.64 -21.60
C LYS A 192 7.36 12.96 -20.31
N THR A 193 8.53 12.38 -20.09
CA THR A 193 9.33 12.57 -18.87
C THR A 193 10.72 13.08 -19.23
N ASP A 194 11.39 13.69 -18.25
CA ASP A 194 12.78 14.06 -18.35
C ASP A 194 13.67 12.83 -18.57
N PRO A 195 14.88 12.99 -19.12
CA PRO A 195 15.82 11.89 -19.27
C PRO A 195 16.22 11.30 -17.92
N VAL A 196 16.38 9.97 -17.89
CA VAL A 196 16.86 9.27 -16.69
C VAL A 196 18.35 9.53 -16.53
N ARG A 197 18.73 10.19 -15.43
CA ARG A 197 20.11 10.59 -15.12
C ARG A 197 20.46 10.27 -13.67
N LEU A 198 21.75 10.20 -13.36
CA LEU A 198 22.24 10.18 -11.99
C LEU A 198 22.50 11.61 -11.49
N ASP A 199 22.00 11.89 -10.29
CA ASP A 199 22.27 13.14 -9.55
C ASP A 199 22.64 12.89 -8.08
N THR A 200 22.81 11.63 -7.70
CA THR A 200 23.19 11.20 -6.35
C THR A 200 24.11 9.98 -6.43
N ILE A 201 25.06 9.87 -5.49
CA ILE A 201 26.00 8.73 -5.46
C ILE A 201 25.25 7.45 -5.18
N PRO A 202 25.35 6.41 -6.04
CA PRO A 202 24.69 5.13 -5.84
C PRO A 202 24.95 4.54 -4.46
N GLY A 203 23.90 4.00 -3.83
CA GLY A 203 23.94 3.35 -2.52
C GLY A 203 23.93 4.30 -1.31
N THR A 204 23.93 5.62 -1.49
CA THR A 204 24.00 6.57 -0.36
C THR A 204 22.62 6.98 0.17
N ALA A 205 21.61 7.05 -0.69
CA ALA A 205 20.24 7.44 -0.33
C ALA A 205 19.22 6.50 -0.97
N PHE A 206 18.07 6.36 -0.33
CA PHE A 206 16.88 5.82 -0.95
C PHE A 206 16.22 6.93 -1.78
N ARG A 207 15.85 6.60 -3.00
CA ARG A 207 15.04 7.44 -3.88
C ARG A 207 14.23 6.57 -4.81
N TYR A 208 12.95 6.48 -4.57
CA TYR A 208 12.06 5.75 -5.45
C TYR A 208 12.20 6.22 -6.89
N SER A 209 12.52 5.31 -7.81
CA SER A 209 12.77 5.63 -9.21
C SER A 209 12.17 4.61 -10.15
N GLY A 210 11.15 5.03 -10.91
CA GLY A 210 10.66 4.31 -12.09
C GLY A 210 11.72 4.23 -13.18
N GLY A 211 12.55 5.29 -13.31
CA GLY A 211 13.68 5.33 -14.23
C GLY A 211 14.68 4.20 -13.98
N GLY A 212 14.93 3.84 -12.72
CA GLY A 212 15.76 2.68 -12.37
C GLY A 212 15.21 1.36 -12.90
N TYR A 213 13.88 1.18 -12.84
CA TYR A 213 13.23 -0.01 -13.40
C TYR A 213 13.22 -0.03 -14.94
N MET A 214 13.21 1.14 -15.58
CA MET A 214 13.42 1.21 -17.04
C MET A 214 14.82 0.79 -17.43
N VAL A 215 15.85 1.18 -16.66
CA VAL A 215 17.21 0.67 -16.85
C VAL A 215 17.26 -0.85 -16.66
N ALA A 216 16.61 -1.38 -15.61
CA ALA A 216 16.52 -2.83 -15.38
C ALA A 216 15.79 -3.56 -16.54
N GLN A 217 14.73 -2.96 -17.10
CA GLN A 217 14.04 -3.50 -18.28
C GLN A 217 14.99 -3.64 -19.46
N VAL A 218 15.69 -2.55 -19.82
CA VAL A 218 16.64 -2.56 -20.95
C VAL A 218 17.79 -3.52 -20.68
N LEU A 219 18.28 -3.59 -19.43
CA LEU A 219 19.32 -4.54 -19.02
C LEU A 219 18.88 -6.00 -19.26
N MET A 220 17.67 -6.36 -18.83
CA MET A 220 17.13 -7.71 -19.05
C MET A 220 16.99 -8.03 -20.55
N GLN A 221 16.46 -7.08 -21.34
CA GLN A 221 16.33 -7.25 -22.79
C GLN A 221 17.69 -7.40 -23.49
N ASP A 222 18.69 -6.64 -23.10
CA ASP A 222 20.04 -6.71 -23.68
C ASP A 222 20.75 -8.04 -23.34
N VAL A 223 20.49 -8.59 -22.15
CA VAL A 223 21.06 -9.87 -21.70
C VAL A 223 20.35 -11.07 -22.33
N THR A 224 19.03 -11.02 -22.46
CA THR A 224 18.25 -12.14 -23.01
C THR A 224 18.16 -12.12 -24.52
N GLY A 225 18.10 -10.93 -25.13
CA GLY A 225 17.77 -10.73 -26.54
C GLY A 225 16.25 -10.73 -26.81
N ASP A 226 15.44 -10.88 -25.78
CA ASP A 226 13.98 -10.98 -25.87
C ASP A 226 13.30 -9.62 -25.72
N ARG A 227 12.09 -9.46 -26.26
CA ARG A 227 11.19 -8.37 -25.86
C ARG A 227 10.66 -8.61 -24.44
N PHE A 228 10.43 -7.53 -23.69
CA PHE A 228 10.10 -7.60 -22.26
C PHE A 228 8.82 -8.41 -21.99
N ALA A 229 7.70 -8.11 -22.65
CA ALA A 229 6.42 -8.79 -22.37
C ALA A 229 6.47 -10.32 -22.59
N PRO A 230 6.93 -10.86 -23.73
CA PRO A 230 7.07 -12.32 -23.92
C PRO A 230 8.06 -12.97 -22.95
N MET A 231 9.13 -12.25 -22.57
CA MET A 231 10.07 -12.75 -21.56
C MET A 231 9.37 -12.93 -20.21
N MET A 232 8.60 -11.92 -19.76
CA MET A 232 7.88 -11.98 -18.48
C MET A 232 6.79 -13.06 -18.47
N GLU A 233 6.12 -13.29 -19.60
CA GLU A 233 5.16 -14.38 -19.75
C GLU A 233 5.82 -15.72 -19.50
N ARG A 234 6.89 -16.04 -20.22
CA ARG A 234 7.63 -17.29 -20.12
C ARG A 234 8.31 -17.51 -18.78
N GLU A 235 8.98 -16.47 -18.25
CA GLU A 235 9.84 -16.62 -17.06
C GLU A 235 9.05 -16.46 -15.73
N VAL A 236 7.94 -15.73 -15.72
CA VAL A 236 7.23 -15.42 -14.47
C VAL A 236 5.77 -15.84 -14.51
N PHE A 237 5.02 -15.45 -15.55
CA PHE A 237 3.58 -15.65 -15.53
C PHE A 237 3.19 -17.11 -15.72
N ASP A 238 3.73 -17.78 -16.72
CA ASP A 238 3.42 -19.20 -16.97
C ASP A 238 3.82 -20.11 -15.80
N PRO A 239 5.04 -20.02 -15.24
CA PRO A 239 5.43 -20.85 -14.10
C PRO A 239 4.58 -20.66 -12.87
N LEU A 240 4.07 -19.44 -12.64
CA LEU A 240 3.21 -19.11 -11.48
C LEU A 240 1.71 -19.27 -11.77
N GLY A 241 1.32 -19.65 -12.99
CA GLY A 241 -0.08 -19.76 -13.38
C GLY A 241 -0.83 -18.42 -13.42
N MET A 242 -0.11 -17.31 -13.69
CA MET A 242 -0.66 -15.96 -13.78
C MET A 242 -1.26 -15.70 -15.19
N TYR A 243 -2.15 -16.56 -15.63
CA TYR A 243 -2.69 -16.57 -17.01
C TYR A 243 -3.58 -15.37 -17.37
N ARG A 244 -3.84 -14.49 -16.42
CA ARG A 244 -4.58 -13.23 -16.60
C ARG A 244 -3.67 -12.02 -16.45
N SER A 245 -2.36 -12.19 -16.60
CA SER A 245 -1.37 -11.12 -16.47
C SER A 245 -0.63 -10.91 -17.77
N THR A 246 -0.36 -9.66 -18.13
CA THR A 246 0.43 -9.33 -19.32
C THR A 246 1.12 -7.98 -19.16
N TYR A 247 2.26 -7.83 -19.85
CA TYR A 247 2.91 -6.54 -20.10
C TYR A 247 2.69 -6.04 -21.54
N GLU A 248 1.79 -6.67 -22.29
CA GLU A 248 1.47 -6.16 -23.63
C GLU A 248 0.77 -4.80 -23.55
N GLN A 249 1.32 -3.83 -24.25
CA GLN A 249 0.81 -2.47 -24.38
C GLN A 249 0.91 -2.02 -25.84
N PRO A 250 -0.20 -1.60 -26.47
CA PRO A 250 -1.57 -1.65 -25.96
C PRO A 250 -2.08 -3.09 -25.77
N LEU A 251 -3.15 -3.26 -24.96
CA LEU A 251 -3.82 -4.56 -24.83
C LEU A 251 -4.34 -5.05 -26.17
N SER A 252 -4.31 -6.37 -26.37
CA SER A 252 -5.02 -7.01 -27.48
C SER A 252 -6.55 -6.91 -27.30
N GLU A 253 -7.29 -6.91 -28.41
CA GLU A 253 -8.74 -6.69 -28.42
C GLU A 253 -9.52 -7.61 -27.45
N HIS A 254 -9.13 -8.89 -27.36
CA HIS A 254 -9.78 -9.83 -26.44
C HIS A 254 -9.53 -9.52 -24.95
N LEU A 255 -8.37 -8.97 -24.60
CA LEU A 255 -8.06 -8.54 -23.23
C LEU A 255 -8.73 -7.21 -22.89
N GLU A 256 -8.89 -6.32 -23.88
CA GLU A 256 -9.65 -5.09 -23.70
C GLU A 256 -11.09 -5.33 -23.25
N GLN A 257 -11.74 -6.40 -23.70
CA GLN A 257 -13.12 -6.73 -23.34
C GLN A 257 -13.29 -7.10 -21.87
N VAL A 258 -12.23 -7.63 -21.24
CA VAL A 258 -12.26 -8.06 -19.84
C VAL A 258 -11.60 -7.05 -18.88
N ALA A 259 -11.05 -5.96 -19.41
CA ALA A 259 -10.42 -4.90 -18.64
C ALA A 259 -11.43 -3.91 -18.05
N ALA A 260 -11.21 -3.47 -16.83
CA ALA A 260 -11.96 -2.39 -16.21
C ALA A 260 -11.56 -1.03 -16.80
N HIS A 261 -12.50 -0.10 -16.90
CA HIS A 261 -12.22 1.29 -17.29
C HIS A 261 -11.58 2.04 -16.13
N ALA A 262 -10.68 2.95 -16.42
CA ALA A 262 -10.10 3.88 -15.47
C ALA A 262 -11.11 4.98 -15.06
N HIS A 263 -11.08 5.39 -13.78
CA HIS A 263 -11.93 6.47 -13.26
C HIS A 263 -11.11 7.46 -12.44
N ARG A 264 -11.51 8.71 -12.52
CA ARG A 264 -10.95 9.77 -11.68
C ARG A 264 -11.41 9.62 -10.23
N ASP A 265 -10.91 10.49 -9.37
CA ASP A 265 -11.24 10.54 -7.94
C ASP A 265 -12.74 10.79 -7.66
N ASP A 266 -13.43 11.50 -8.55
CA ASP A 266 -14.88 11.73 -8.48
C ASP A 266 -15.73 10.55 -9.04
N GLY A 267 -15.11 9.45 -9.45
CA GLY A 267 -15.77 8.28 -10.04
C GLY A 267 -16.16 8.44 -11.51
N THR A 268 -15.75 9.54 -12.18
CA THR A 268 -16.00 9.71 -13.62
C THR A 268 -15.05 8.86 -14.46
N PRO A 269 -15.55 8.15 -15.50
CA PRO A 269 -14.68 7.33 -16.34
C PRO A 269 -13.79 8.19 -17.25
N LEU A 270 -12.54 7.76 -17.45
CA LEU A 270 -11.66 8.36 -18.42
C LEU A 270 -12.24 8.24 -19.84
N LYS A 271 -12.09 9.29 -20.65
CA LYS A 271 -12.61 9.33 -22.02
C LYS A 271 -12.03 8.22 -22.92
N ASN A 272 -10.75 7.89 -22.74
CA ASN A 272 -10.03 6.89 -23.54
C ASN A 272 -9.96 5.52 -22.84
N ARG A 273 -10.90 5.19 -21.96
CA ARG A 273 -10.97 3.97 -21.16
C ARG A 273 -9.82 3.86 -20.14
N TRP A 274 -8.57 3.99 -20.55
CA TRP A 274 -7.33 4.01 -19.76
C TRP A 274 -6.20 4.69 -20.53
N GLU A 275 -5.07 4.87 -19.88
CA GLU A 275 -3.83 5.28 -20.52
C GLU A 275 -2.92 4.06 -20.78
N ILE A 276 -2.14 4.11 -21.85
CA ILE A 276 -1.14 3.09 -22.21
C ILE A 276 0.16 3.46 -21.51
N GLU A 277 0.79 2.49 -20.86
CA GLU A 277 2.01 2.68 -20.09
C GLU A 277 3.20 1.94 -20.74
N PRO A 278 4.04 2.60 -21.54
CA PRO A 278 5.16 1.95 -22.21
C PRO A 278 6.36 1.66 -21.31
N ALA A 279 6.38 2.24 -20.08
CA ALA A 279 7.40 1.96 -19.06
C ALA A 279 7.06 0.63 -18.33
N LEU A 280 7.20 -0.49 -19.06
CA LEU A 280 6.62 -1.78 -18.68
C LEU A 280 7.08 -2.28 -17.31
N ALA A 281 8.39 -2.40 -17.08
CA ALA A 281 8.93 -2.89 -15.81
C ALA A 281 8.59 -1.96 -14.63
N ALA A 282 8.37 -0.67 -14.90
CA ALA A 282 8.02 0.30 -13.88
C ALA A 282 6.52 0.33 -13.54
N ALA A 283 5.62 0.17 -14.55
CA ALA A 283 4.20 0.40 -14.35
C ALA A 283 3.25 -0.27 -15.38
N GLY A 284 3.75 -1.02 -16.37
CA GLY A 284 2.96 -1.48 -17.53
C GLY A 284 2.15 -2.77 -17.33
N LEU A 285 2.10 -3.33 -16.12
CA LEU A 285 1.41 -4.58 -15.82
C LEU A 285 -0.12 -4.44 -15.91
N TRP A 286 -0.78 -5.34 -16.65
CA TRP A 286 -2.19 -5.67 -16.51
C TRP A 286 -2.35 -7.00 -15.81
N THR A 287 -3.25 -7.10 -14.82
CA THR A 287 -3.36 -8.29 -13.98
C THR A 287 -4.69 -8.35 -13.22
N THR A 288 -4.85 -9.39 -12.40
CA THR A 288 -5.96 -9.57 -11.45
C THR A 288 -5.42 -9.75 -10.02
N PRO A 289 -6.21 -9.49 -8.97
CA PRO A 289 -5.79 -9.80 -7.59
C PRO A 289 -5.43 -11.28 -7.39
N THR A 290 -6.10 -12.19 -8.07
CA THR A 290 -5.79 -13.63 -7.97
C THR A 290 -4.40 -13.95 -8.51
N ASP A 291 -3.99 -13.32 -9.62
CA ASP A 291 -2.66 -13.53 -10.18
C ASP A 291 -1.58 -12.86 -9.31
N ILE A 292 -1.86 -11.68 -8.75
CA ILE A 292 -0.97 -11.06 -7.75
C ILE A 292 -0.81 -11.96 -6.51
N ALA A 293 -1.88 -12.60 -6.06
CA ALA A 293 -1.81 -13.57 -4.97
C ALA A 293 -0.93 -14.78 -5.33
N ARG A 294 -1.02 -15.30 -6.56
CA ARG A 294 -0.14 -16.36 -7.06
C ARG A 294 1.32 -15.92 -7.12
N PHE A 295 1.58 -14.70 -7.59
CA PHE A 295 2.92 -14.11 -7.54
C PHE A 295 3.48 -14.09 -6.12
N ALA A 296 2.71 -13.55 -5.18
CA ALA A 296 3.13 -13.44 -3.78
C ALA A 296 3.40 -14.82 -3.15
N LEU A 297 2.57 -15.82 -3.45
CA LEU A 297 2.76 -17.21 -3.04
C LEU A 297 4.02 -17.83 -3.68
N GLY A 298 4.29 -17.56 -4.96
CA GLY A 298 5.51 -18.02 -5.63
C GLY A 298 6.79 -17.48 -5.00
N ILE A 299 6.79 -16.21 -4.57
CA ILE A 299 7.91 -15.63 -3.82
C ILE A 299 8.04 -16.27 -2.43
N ARG A 300 6.90 -16.52 -1.74
CA ARG A 300 6.90 -17.26 -0.48
C ARG A 300 7.49 -18.67 -0.63
N ASP A 301 7.10 -19.40 -1.67
CA ASP A 301 7.60 -20.75 -1.91
C ASP A 301 9.10 -20.76 -2.15
N ALA A 302 9.63 -19.79 -2.89
CA ALA A 302 11.06 -19.60 -3.07
C ALA A 302 11.75 -19.24 -1.72
N TYR A 303 11.17 -18.33 -0.93
CA TYR A 303 11.68 -17.97 0.40
C TYR A 303 11.75 -19.16 1.36
N LYS A 304 10.76 -20.05 1.31
CA LYS A 304 10.72 -21.30 2.09
C LYS A 304 11.66 -22.39 1.53
N GLY A 305 12.14 -22.25 0.32
CA GLY A 305 13.00 -23.24 -0.37
C GLY A 305 12.20 -24.43 -0.90
N THR A 306 10.96 -24.21 -1.30
CA THR A 306 10.11 -25.22 -1.94
C THR A 306 10.78 -25.72 -3.24
N PRO A 307 10.92 -27.05 -3.46
CA PRO A 307 11.50 -27.57 -4.70
C PRO A 307 10.74 -27.10 -5.94
N GLY A 308 11.47 -26.62 -6.94
CA GLY A 308 10.88 -26.11 -8.20
C GLY A 308 10.35 -24.68 -8.09
N ALA A 309 10.62 -23.96 -6.98
CA ALA A 309 10.29 -22.55 -6.86
C ALA A 309 11.04 -21.69 -7.89
N LEU A 310 10.47 -20.53 -8.18
CA LEU A 310 10.91 -19.64 -9.25
C LEU A 310 12.30 -19.02 -9.04
N LEU A 311 12.71 -18.84 -7.77
CA LEU A 311 14.03 -18.35 -7.37
C LEU A 311 14.69 -19.34 -6.42
N GLN A 312 16.03 -19.32 -6.36
CA GLN A 312 16.76 -19.99 -5.30
C GLN A 312 16.38 -19.38 -3.93
N GLN A 313 16.37 -20.21 -2.90
CA GLN A 313 16.01 -19.77 -1.56
C GLN A 313 16.86 -18.60 -1.06
N SER A 314 18.17 -18.64 -1.31
CA SER A 314 19.10 -17.56 -0.96
C SER A 314 18.71 -16.24 -1.62
N THR A 315 18.35 -16.28 -2.88
CA THR A 315 17.96 -15.12 -3.68
C THR A 315 16.61 -14.57 -3.25
N ALA A 316 15.63 -15.42 -2.96
CA ALA A 316 14.35 -15.00 -2.42
C ALA A 316 14.48 -14.38 -1.01
N ARG A 317 15.36 -14.90 -0.17
CA ARG A 317 15.66 -14.30 1.14
C ARG A 317 16.37 -12.97 1.01
N GLU A 318 17.28 -12.82 0.04
CA GLU A 318 17.92 -11.53 -0.27
C GLU A 318 16.89 -10.53 -0.82
N MET A 319 15.96 -10.98 -1.68
CA MET A 319 14.84 -10.17 -2.18
C MET A 319 13.99 -9.60 -1.06
N LEU A 320 13.72 -10.40 -0.03
CA LEU A 320 12.91 -10.03 1.13
C LEU A 320 13.75 -9.53 2.33
N SER A 321 15.02 -9.19 2.12
CA SER A 321 15.86 -8.51 3.10
C SER A 321 15.87 -7.01 2.87
N GLU A 322 15.81 -6.22 3.95
CA GLU A 322 15.89 -4.76 3.85
C GLU A 322 17.24 -4.32 3.30
N GLN A 323 17.23 -3.66 2.16
CA GLN A 323 18.41 -3.01 1.58
C GLN A 323 18.55 -1.58 2.11
N LYS A 324 17.45 -0.83 2.19
CA LYS A 324 17.39 0.54 2.75
C LYS A 324 15.94 0.98 2.95
N GLU A 325 15.65 1.63 4.08
CA GLU A 325 14.35 2.30 4.36
C GLU A 325 13.12 1.42 4.10
N ASN A 326 13.16 0.18 4.64
CA ASN A 326 12.14 -0.85 4.46
C ASN A 326 11.95 -1.33 3.02
N TRP A 327 12.94 -1.19 2.16
CA TRP A 327 12.88 -1.66 0.78
C TRP A 327 13.82 -2.86 0.56
N GLY A 328 13.28 -3.93 -0.02
CA GLY A 328 14.01 -5.10 -0.49
C GLY A 328 14.46 -4.97 -1.95
N LEU A 329 14.67 -6.10 -2.64
CA LEU A 329 14.95 -6.11 -4.08
C LEU A 329 13.63 -6.25 -4.86
N GLY A 330 12.87 -5.16 -4.92
CA GLY A 330 11.57 -5.08 -5.59
C GLY A 330 10.45 -4.66 -4.66
N PRO A 331 10.06 -5.44 -3.66
CA PRO A 331 8.98 -5.10 -2.74
C PRO A 331 9.46 -4.24 -1.56
N GLU A 332 8.51 -3.58 -0.92
CA GLU A 332 8.64 -3.10 0.47
C GLU A 332 8.74 -4.31 1.41
N VAL A 333 9.56 -4.23 2.46
CA VAL A 333 9.77 -5.30 3.45
C VAL A 333 9.70 -4.73 4.85
N TYR A 334 8.86 -5.30 5.70
CA TYR A 334 8.64 -4.84 7.06
C TYR A 334 8.63 -6.02 8.05
N GLY A 335 8.98 -5.75 9.28
CA GLY A 335 8.89 -6.72 10.37
C GLY A 335 9.99 -7.78 10.34
N LYS A 336 9.88 -8.78 11.21
CA LYS A 336 10.79 -9.95 11.34
C LYS A 336 10.01 -11.12 11.90
N GLY A 337 10.50 -12.35 11.65
CA GLY A 337 9.81 -13.58 12.09
C GLY A 337 8.38 -13.61 11.56
N ASP A 338 7.40 -13.96 12.39
CA ASP A 338 6.00 -14.09 11.99
C ASP A 338 5.37 -12.76 11.54
N SER A 339 5.96 -11.61 11.91
CA SER A 339 5.54 -10.30 11.43
C SER A 339 6.26 -9.84 10.15
N LEU A 340 7.25 -10.62 9.66
CA LEU A 340 7.87 -10.35 8.36
C LEU A 340 6.79 -10.35 7.28
N ARG A 341 6.72 -9.28 6.53
CA ARG A 341 5.82 -9.15 5.39
C ARG A 341 6.47 -8.39 4.26
N PHE A 342 6.07 -8.70 3.07
CA PHE A 342 6.42 -7.93 1.88
C PHE A 342 5.16 -7.45 1.17
N SER A 343 5.26 -6.28 0.57
CA SER A 343 4.11 -5.59 -0.01
C SER A 343 4.55 -4.69 -1.16
N HIS A 344 3.60 -4.25 -1.95
CA HIS A 344 3.79 -3.14 -2.86
C HIS A 344 2.46 -2.44 -3.15
N ARG A 345 2.52 -1.14 -3.44
CA ARG A 345 1.38 -0.33 -3.86
C ARG A 345 1.50 0.02 -5.36
N GLY A 346 0.37 0.08 -6.02
CA GLY A 346 0.25 0.56 -7.40
C GLY A 346 -0.64 1.79 -7.48
N SER A 347 -0.17 2.83 -8.14
CA SER A 347 -0.92 4.06 -8.39
C SER A 347 -0.61 4.57 -9.79
N ILE A 348 -1.61 4.65 -10.61
CA ILE A 348 -1.57 5.23 -11.96
C ILE A 348 -2.92 5.89 -12.23
N THR A 349 -3.01 6.70 -13.27
CA THR A 349 -4.26 7.35 -13.68
C THR A 349 -5.41 6.33 -13.75
N GLY A 350 -6.41 6.53 -12.89
CA GLY A 350 -7.65 5.74 -12.86
C GLY A 350 -7.56 4.38 -12.17
N TYR A 351 -6.43 3.99 -11.56
CA TYR A 351 -6.30 2.71 -10.87
C TYR A 351 -5.48 2.82 -9.58
N ARG A 352 -5.86 2.01 -8.61
CA ARG A 352 -5.08 1.74 -7.40
C ARG A 352 -4.98 0.25 -7.17
N ALA A 353 -3.82 -0.21 -6.69
CA ALA A 353 -3.55 -1.61 -6.39
C ALA A 353 -2.71 -1.74 -5.13
N PHE A 354 -2.88 -2.82 -4.42
CA PHE A 354 -2.11 -3.15 -3.23
C PHE A 354 -2.03 -4.65 -3.06
N PHE A 355 -0.89 -5.16 -2.61
CA PHE A 355 -0.82 -6.50 -2.04
C PHE A 355 0.10 -6.52 -0.82
N VAL A 356 -0.14 -7.46 0.07
CA VAL A 356 0.74 -7.83 1.18
C VAL A 356 0.69 -9.33 1.39
N LEU A 357 1.85 -9.92 1.75
CA LEU A 357 1.94 -11.31 2.15
C LEU A 357 2.97 -11.49 3.28
N TYR A 358 2.62 -12.36 4.25
CA TYR A 358 3.49 -12.81 5.34
C TYR A 358 4.13 -14.15 4.93
N PRO A 359 5.43 -14.20 4.58
CA PRO A 359 6.04 -15.41 4.03
C PRO A 359 6.10 -16.56 5.04
N GLU A 360 6.11 -16.27 6.36
CA GLU A 360 6.13 -17.30 7.38
C GLU A 360 4.79 -18.01 7.53
N THR A 361 3.70 -17.28 7.69
CA THR A 361 2.35 -17.84 7.87
C THR A 361 1.67 -18.18 6.53
N GLY A 362 1.98 -17.45 5.49
CA GLY A 362 1.34 -17.59 4.18
C GLY A 362 0.00 -16.85 4.08
N ASP A 363 -0.20 -15.84 4.94
CA ASP A 363 -1.40 -15.02 4.93
C ASP A 363 -1.18 -13.76 4.14
N GLY A 364 -2.22 -13.28 3.47
CA GLY A 364 -2.09 -12.08 2.65
C GLY A 364 -3.37 -11.64 1.97
N VAL A 365 -3.29 -10.53 1.27
CA VAL A 365 -4.39 -10.00 0.45
C VAL A 365 -3.82 -9.26 -0.75
N ALA A 366 -4.54 -9.33 -1.86
CA ALA A 366 -4.36 -8.46 -3.01
C ALA A 366 -5.68 -7.74 -3.30
N VAL A 367 -5.61 -6.43 -3.52
CA VAL A 367 -6.77 -5.56 -3.80
C VAL A 367 -6.45 -4.70 -5.01
N MET A 368 -7.37 -4.63 -5.97
CA MET A 368 -7.24 -3.76 -7.15
C MET A 368 -8.55 -3.04 -7.41
N THR A 369 -8.45 -1.79 -7.85
CA THR A 369 -9.60 -0.93 -8.11
C THR A 369 -9.41 -0.15 -9.40
N ASN A 370 -10.51 0.29 -9.98
CA ASN A 370 -10.53 1.13 -11.17
C ASN A 370 -10.86 2.61 -10.84
N SER A 371 -10.32 3.13 -9.74
CA SER A 371 -10.52 4.53 -9.32
C SER A 371 -9.26 5.13 -8.70
N GLU A 372 -9.02 6.41 -8.92
CA GLU A 372 -7.95 7.19 -8.28
C GLU A 372 -8.20 7.39 -6.78
N ALA A 373 -9.46 7.47 -6.35
CA ALA A 373 -9.86 7.72 -4.96
C ALA A 373 -9.69 6.51 -4.00
N ALA A 374 -9.45 5.32 -4.53
CA ALA A 374 -9.52 4.07 -3.76
C ALA A 374 -8.39 3.83 -2.76
N GLY A 375 -7.46 4.77 -2.56
CA GLY A 375 -6.27 4.57 -1.72
C GLY A 375 -6.62 4.14 -0.29
N GLY A 376 -7.54 4.84 0.37
CA GLY A 376 -8.02 4.51 1.72
C GLY A 376 -8.77 3.18 1.78
N LEU A 377 -9.72 2.98 0.88
CA LEU A 377 -10.59 1.80 0.83
C LEU A 377 -9.79 0.48 0.71
N MET A 378 -8.71 0.45 -0.08
CA MET A 378 -7.86 -0.75 -0.19
C MET A 378 -7.26 -1.17 1.14
N PHE A 379 -6.83 -0.19 1.95
CA PHE A 379 -6.28 -0.46 3.29
C PHE A 379 -7.37 -0.82 4.29
N ASP A 380 -8.58 -0.27 4.16
CA ASP A 380 -9.71 -0.64 5.00
C ASP A 380 -10.12 -2.11 4.74
N VAL A 381 -10.10 -2.56 3.47
CA VAL A 381 -10.24 -3.98 3.11
C VAL A 381 -9.12 -4.83 3.73
N ALA A 382 -7.86 -4.40 3.62
CA ALA A 382 -6.73 -5.14 4.19
C ALA A 382 -6.84 -5.25 5.73
N ARG A 383 -7.33 -4.20 6.43
CA ARG A 383 -7.59 -4.24 7.88
C ARG A 383 -8.73 -5.17 8.25
N ALA A 384 -9.81 -5.19 7.47
CA ALA A 384 -10.90 -6.14 7.68
C ALA A 384 -10.41 -7.59 7.55
N VAL A 385 -9.60 -7.89 6.52
CA VAL A 385 -8.95 -9.20 6.37
C VAL A 385 -8.05 -9.48 7.57
N ALA A 386 -7.17 -8.54 7.94
CA ALA A 386 -6.28 -8.68 9.09
C ALA A 386 -7.02 -8.98 10.40
N THR A 387 -8.18 -8.36 10.61
CA THR A 387 -9.03 -8.58 11.78
C THR A 387 -9.68 -9.97 11.75
N VAL A 388 -10.24 -10.38 10.60
CA VAL A 388 -10.93 -11.67 10.45
C VAL A 388 -9.97 -12.85 10.53
N TYR A 389 -8.73 -12.68 10.05
CA TYR A 389 -7.70 -13.72 10.00
C TYR A 389 -6.63 -13.58 11.09
N ASP A 390 -6.84 -12.68 12.06
CA ASP A 390 -5.96 -12.47 13.22
C ASP A 390 -4.48 -12.21 12.84
N TRP A 391 -4.25 -11.31 11.89
CA TRP A 391 -2.90 -10.97 11.46
C TRP A 391 -2.16 -10.15 12.53
N PRO A 392 -0.82 -10.30 12.64
CA PRO A 392 -0.03 -9.59 13.65
C PRO A 392 0.08 -8.07 13.39
N THR A 393 -0.26 -7.59 12.19
CA THR A 393 -0.24 -6.18 11.81
C THR A 393 -1.46 -5.82 10.96
N PHE A 394 -1.56 -4.59 10.44
CA PHE A 394 -2.74 -4.06 9.77
C PHE A 394 -3.98 -3.98 10.68
N GLN A 395 -3.80 -3.98 11.99
CA GLN A 395 -4.90 -3.76 12.92
C GLN A 395 -5.21 -2.25 13.06
N SER A 396 -6.48 -1.93 13.24
CA SER A 396 -6.89 -0.56 13.56
C SER A 396 -6.38 -0.13 14.93
N GLU A 397 -5.95 1.11 15.06
CA GLU A 397 -5.57 1.69 16.34
C GLU A 397 -6.83 2.20 17.06
N THR A 398 -7.09 1.73 18.27
CA THR A 398 -8.21 2.24 19.07
C THR A 398 -7.76 3.46 19.87
N ARG A 399 -8.50 4.58 19.76
CA ARG A 399 -8.25 5.81 20.51
C ARG A 399 -9.46 6.21 21.34
N THR A 400 -9.18 6.76 22.53
CA THR A 400 -10.20 7.36 23.37
C THR A 400 -10.31 8.85 23.08
N VAL A 401 -11.53 9.35 22.96
CA VAL A 401 -11.82 10.78 22.80
C VAL A 401 -12.17 11.37 24.16
N VAL A 402 -11.65 12.56 24.43
CA VAL A 402 -11.96 13.35 25.65
C VAL A 402 -12.65 14.64 25.27
N GLU A 403 -13.51 15.14 26.18
CA GLU A 403 -14.11 16.47 26.03
C GLU A 403 -13.07 17.55 26.34
N VAL A 404 -13.04 18.59 25.51
CA VAL A 404 -12.19 19.78 25.70
C VAL A 404 -13.07 21.01 25.70
N PRO A 405 -12.98 21.89 26.73
CA PRO A 405 -13.81 23.09 26.79
C PRO A 405 -13.67 23.99 25.56
N ALA A 406 -14.78 24.53 25.08
CA ALA A 406 -14.85 25.38 23.88
C ALA A 406 -13.86 26.55 23.89
N GLU A 407 -13.64 27.15 25.08
CA GLU A 407 -12.66 28.21 25.32
C GLU A 407 -11.21 27.74 25.04
N THR A 408 -10.89 26.48 25.40
CA THR A 408 -9.57 25.90 25.11
C THR A 408 -9.42 25.57 23.61
N LEU A 409 -10.51 25.11 22.97
CA LEU A 409 -10.51 24.84 21.52
C LEU A 409 -10.29 26.12 20.70
N ALA A 410 -10.85 27.26 21.14
CA ALA A 410 -10.67 28.56 20.51
C ALA A 410 -9.20 28.99 20.41
N ASP A 411 -8.35 28.56 21.35
CA ASP A 411 -6.92 28.88 21.33
C ASP A 411 -6.16 28.21 20.16
N TYR A 412 -6.67 27.09 19.64
CA TYR A 412 -6.01 26.33 18.58
C TYR A 412 -6.40 26.79 17.17
N VAL A 413 -7.45 27.59 17.04
CA VAL A 413 -7.92 28.14 15.75
C VAL A 413 -6.88 29.06 15.14
N GLY A 414 -6.63 28.91 13.85
CA GLY A 414 -5.72 29.77 13.07
C GLY A 414 -4.98 29.00 11.96
N ASP A 415 -4.15 29.76 11.25
CA ASP A 415 -3.35 29.24 10.14
C ASP A 415 -1.97 28.82 10.62
N TYR A 416 -1.49 27.69 10.10
CA TYR A 416 -0.22 27.08 10.46
C TYR A 416 0.55 26.73 9.19
N GLN A 417 1.83 27.06 9.14
CA GLN A 417 2.70 26.80 8.00
C GLN A 417 3.69 25.68 8.28
N LEU A 418 3.73 24.70 7.38
CA LEU A 418 4.73 23.64 7.37
C LEU A 418 6.07 24.13 6.81
N PRO A 419 7.20 23.48 7.10
CA PRO A 419 8.50 23.80 6.50
C PRO A 419 8.54 23.72 4.97
N SER A 420 7.63 22.94 4.36
CA SER A 420 7.45 22.87 2.91
C SER A 420 6.83 24.13 2.29
N GLY A 421 6.30 25.04 3.12
CA GLY A 421 5.49 26.17 2.68
C GLY A 421 4.00 25.91 2.59
N ALA A 422 3.55 24.64 2.74
CA ALA A 422 2.14 24.31 2.75
C ALA A 422 1.46 24.88 4.00
N GLU A 423 0.24 25.38 3.82
CA GLU A 423 -0.59 25.94 4.89
C GLU A 423 -1.62 24.92 5.36
N ILE A 424 -1.89 24.92 6.65
CA ILE A 424 -2.92 24.12 7.32
C ILE A 424 -3.78 25.08 8.13
N THR A 425 -5.07 25.13 7.87
CA THR A 425 -6.01 25.94 8.63
C THR A 425 -6.75 25.08 9.65
N VAL A 426 -6.72 25.50 10.92
CA VAL A 426 -7.52 24.91 11.99
C VAL A 426 -8.71 25.83 12.25
N THR A 427 -9.90 25.32 12.05
CA THR A 427 -11.17 26.02 12.29
C THR A 427 -11.95 25.37 13.43
N ARG A 428 -13.01 26.03 13.90
CA ARG A 428 -13.90 25.53 14.95
C ARG A 428 -15.35 25.82 14.60
N ASP A 429 -16.18 24.81 14.76
CA ASP A 429 -17.62 24.95 14.80
C ASP A 429 -18.12 24.38 16.15
N GLU A 430 -18.79 25.23 16.95
CA GLU A 430 -19.21 24.93 18.33
C GLU A 430 -18.09 24.28 19.17
N ASP A 431 -18.24 23.02 19.53
CA ASP A 431 -17.29 22.23 20.35
C ASP A 431 -16.39 21.30 19.52
N GLN A 432 -16.32 21.50 18.19
CA GLN A 432 -15.55 20.67 17.28
C GLN A 432 -14.49 21.48 16.56
N LEU A 433 -13.22 21.00 16.59
CA LEU A 433 -12.17 21.49 15.69
C LEU A 433 -12.19 20.73 14.37
N PHE A 434 -11.80 21.45 13.34
CA PHE A 434 -11.60 20.92 11.98
C PHE A 434 -10.21 21.30 11.49
N VAL A 435 -9.66 20.48 10.62
CA VAL A 435 -8.44 20.76 9.88
C VAL A 435 -8.76 20.84 8.40
N ASP A 436 -8.24 21.87 7.75
CA ASP A 436 -8.34 22.10 6.33
C ASP A 436 -6.91 22.13 5.75
N VAL A 437 -6.67 21.31 4.74
CA VAL A 437 -5.43 21.28 3.96
C VAL A 437 -5.81 21.58 2.51
N PRO A 438 -5.18 22.58 1.87
CA PRO A 438 -5.54 22.97 0.50
C PRO A 438 -5.50 21.79 -0.48
N GLY A 439 -6.63 21.51 -1.10
CA GLY A 439 -6.81 20.41 -2.05
C GLY A 439 -7.28 19.09 -1.44
N GLU A 440 -7.55 19.06 -0.14
CA GLU A 440 -8.15 17.93 0.58
C GLU A 440 -9.49 18.33 1.20
N ASP A 441 -10.29 17.34 1.59
CA ASP A 441 -11.54 17.61 2.31
C ASP A 441 -11.26 18.07 3.75
N THR A 442 -12.12 18.97 4.26
CA THR A 442 -12.07 19.39 5.67
C THR A 442 -12.42 18.23 6.59
N VAL A 443 -11.54 17.92 7.54
CA VAL A 443 -11.67 16.74 8.42
C VAL A 443 -11.87 17.17 9.87
N PRO A 444 -12.82 16.55 10.63
CA PRO A 444 -12.99 16.82 12.05
C PRO A 444 -11.80 16.27 12.86
N LEU A 445 -11.30 17.07 13.80
CA LEU A 445 -10.23 16.75 14.74
C LEU A 445 -10.80 16.27 16.07
N LEU A 446 -10.59 15.02 16.42
CA LEU A 446 -11.01 14.43 17.69
C LEU A 446 -9.91 14.61 18.74
N ALA A 447 -10.28 14.97 19.96
CA ALA A 447 -9.34 15.23 21.05
C ALA A 447 -8.91 13.93 21.73
N GLU A 448 -7.64 13.54 21.61
CA GLU A 448 -7.03 12.47 22.43
C GLU A 448 -6.63 12.97 23.82
N SER A 449 -6.34 14.25 23.93
CA SER A 449 -6.11 14.99 25.19
C SER A 449 -6.39 16.47 24.99
N LYS A 450 -6.26 17.29 26.06
CA LYS A 450 -6.44 18.74 25.95
C LYS A 450 -5.60 19.42 24.87
N ALA A 451 -4.45 18.84 24.48
CA ALA A 451 -3.51 19.47 23.52
C ALA A 451 -3.13 18.55 22.35
N VAL A 452 -3.65 17.34 22.29
CA VAL A 452 -3.37 16.39 21.19
C VAL A 452 -4.68 16.02 20.53
N PHE A 453 -4.73 16.19 19.22
CA PHE A 453 -5.88 15.90 18.38
C PHE A 453 -5.48 14.99 17.24
N PHE A 454 -6.44 14.28 16.66
CA PHE A 454 -6.24 13.44 15.49
C PHE A 454 -7.41 13.58 14.52
N PRO A 455 -7.17 13.53 13.20
CA PRO A 455 -8.23 13.45 12.20
C PRO A 455 -9.01 12.14 12.38
N LYS A 456 -10.34 12.20 12.24
CA LYS A 456 -11.18 11.01 12.37
C LYS A 456 -10.77 9.96 11.32
N GLY A 457 -10.46 8.75 11.77
CA GLY A 457 -10.09 7.63 10.91
C GLY A 457 -8.59 7.52 10.57
N GLU A 458 -7.75 8.51 10.93
CA GLU A 458 -6.35 8.56 10.53
C GLU A 458 -5.37 8.48 11.72
N LYS A 459 -4.19 7.92 11.50
CA LYS A 459 -3.13 7.86 12.52
C LYS A 459 -2.41 9.18 12.79
N ALA A 460 -2.58 10.17 11.95
CA ALA A 460 -2.00 11.49 12.17
C ALA A 460 -2.37 12.03 13.56
N ARG A 461 -1.46 12.78 14.18
CA ARG A 461 -1.70 13.51 15.46
C ARG A 461 -1.16 14.92 15.33
N LEU A 462 -1.96 15.89 15.76
CA LEU A 462 -1.59 17.30 15.92
C LEU A 462 -1.40 17.59 17.40
N ALA A 463 -0.16 17.74 17.85
CA ALA A 463 0.18 18.04 19.23
C ALA A 463 0.49 19.54 19.39
N PHE A 464 -0.49 20.33 19.82
CA PHE A 464 -0.37 21.77 20.00
C PHE A 464 0.60 22.12 21.15
N LYS A 465 1.37 23.18 20.96
CA LYS A 465 2.38 23.65 21.90
C LYS A 465 2.17 25.13 22.22
N ARG A 466 2.35 25.45 23.52
CA ARG A 466 2.22 26.82 24.07
C ARG A 466 3.60 27.34 24.48
N ASP A 467 3.76 28.66 24.42
CA ASP A 467 4.90 29.35 25.02
C ASP A 467 4.73 29.56 26.53
N SER A 468 5.69 30.24 27.15
CA SER A 468 5.69 30.56 28.60
C SER A 468 4.56 31.48 29.03
N THR A 469 3.89 32.15 28.10
CA THR A 469 2.72 33.01 28.35
C THR A 469 1.40 32.24 28.20
N GLY A 470 1.44 30.98 27.80
CA GLY A 470 0.27 30.14 27.55
C GLY A 470 -0.30 30.25 26.12
N ARG A 471 0.32 31.06 25.24
CA ARG A 471 -0.13 31.24 23.86
C ARG A 471 0.27 30.07 22.98
N VAL A 472 -0.65 29.56 22.15
CA VAL A 472 -0.35 28.52 21.14
C VAL A 472 0.52 29.12 20.06
N THR A 473 1.68 28.50 19.82
CA THR A 473 2.68 28.96 18.83
C THR A 473 2.86 28.02 17.64
N HIS A 474 2.60 26.74 17.83
CA HIS A 474 2.77 25.73 16.78
C HIS A 474 2.09 24.42 17.19
N PHE A 475 1.95 23.50 16.25
CA PHE A 475 1.73 22.08 16.58
C PHE A 475 2.83 21.20 15.95
N ILE A 476 3.00 20.02 16.51
CA ILE A 476 3.80 18.95 15.92
C ILE A 476 2.85 17.97 15.25
N LEU A 477 2.90 17.92 13.92
CA LEU A 477 2.24 16.90 13.13
C LEU A 477 3.08 15.62 13.20
N ARG A 478 2.46 14.52 13.63
CA ARG A 478 3.05 13.19 13.64
C ARG A 478 2.27 12.33 12.66
N GLN A 479 2.96 11.84 11.63
CA GLN A 479 2.41 10.92 10.65
C GLN A 479 3.42 9.78 10.47
N GLU A 480 3.01 8.53 10.69
CA GLU A 480 3.89 7.36 10.65
C GLU A 480 5.18 7.59 11.46
N ASN A 481 6.33 7.60 10.79
CA ASN A 481 7.65 7.82 11.40
C ASN A 481 8.12 9.28 11.32
N SER A 482 7.31 10.19 10.78
CA SER A 482 7.67 11.59 10.60
C SER A 482 7.15 12.48 11.73
N LYS A 483 7.91 13.55 12.01
CA LYS A 483 7.52 14.62 12.92
C LYS A 483 7.80 15.96 12.25
N THR A 484 6.76 16.69 11.92
CA THR A 484 6.87 17.97 11.24
C THR A 484 6.27 19.07 12.12
N LYS A 485 6.98 20.19 12.25
CA LYS A 485 6.51 21.35 13.02
C LYS A 485 5.74 22.28 12.09
N ALA A 486 4.48 22.55 12.41
CA ALA A 486 3.66 23.58 11.76
C ALA A 486 3.61 24.83 12.65
N VAL A 487 4.13 25.96 12.16
CA VAL A 487 4.25 27.21 12.92
C VAL A 487 3.02 28.06 12.68
N ARG A 488 2.37 28.52 13.79
CA ARG A 488 1.21 29.41 13.71
C ARG A 488 1.60 30.73 13.04
N GLN A 489 0.81 31.12 12.05
CA GLN A 489 0.94 32.45 11.44
C GLN A 489 0.25 33.48 12.36
N VAL A 490 0.91 34.62 12.54
CA VAL A 490 0.33 35.74 13.30
C VAL A 490 -0.28 36.67 12.27
N PRO A 491 -1.57 37.07 12.41
CA PRO A 491 -2.22 37.99 11.50
C PRO A 491 -1.52 39.36 11.43
#